data_36bd5dc9d7b404ff77ee9b9241d1b035
#
_entry.id   36bd5dc9d7b404ff77ee9b9241d1b035
#
_cell.length_a   1.000
_cell.length_b   1.000
_cell.length_c   1.000
_cell.angle_alpha   90.00
_cell.angle_beta   90.00
_cell.angle_gamma   90.00
#
_symmetry.space_group_name_H-M   'P 1'
#
loop_
_entity.id
_entity.type
_entity.pdbx_description
1 polymer ?
#
loop_
_entity_poly.entity_id
_entity_poly.type
_entity_poly.pdbx_seq_one_letter_code
_entity_poly.pdbx_strand_id
1 'polypeptide(L)'
;MSIDSWEINTEIFIMVSRSYVVQFLSFTLVLHRSLATVFLNQEEASNVLKRGRRANSFLEEWRSGSLERECIEEKCSFEEAREIFKSNERTKQFWIQYSDGDQCASNPCQNGGTCSDEFQSYICFCPVEFEGRNCETSKDSLLICKFDNGGCEQFCADNPETIRRCYCEQGYALAPDGVSCHPIVDYPCGRIPVLEKRNGSIPEGRIVGGNACPKGECPWQALILVKNELLCGGTLLTDTWVVSAAHCFDKLSSLLWGSLTVVLGEHEIDKEEGTEQRSPVAEVIIHEKYIRLKINHDIALIRLQKPINFTDYVVPLCLPERRFSENHLAIIRFSSVSGWGQLLDRGATALELMMIEVPRLKTQDCLQEIKKTSRTPQITENMFCAGFLNGTKDSCKGDSGGPHATKYKGTWYLTGIVSWGEGCASVGHYGVYTRVSKYIDWLNKHINP
;
A
#
# COMPACT_ATOMS: atom_id res chain seq x y z
N MET A 1 -60.67 -26.99 15.89
CA MET A 1 -59.72 -27.98 15.42
C MET A 1 -58.32 -27.48 15.69
N SER A 2 -57.85 -27.87 16.84
CA SER A 2 -56.57 -27.50 17.41
C SER A 2 -55.84 -28.80 17.67
N ILE A 3 -54.68 -28.98 17.09
CA ILE A 3 -53.62 -29.92 17.47
C ILE A 3 -52.61 -29.79 16.31
N ASP A 4 -51.50 -29.09 16.50
CA ASP A 4 -50.23 -29.26 15.76
C ASP A 4 -49.17 -28.17 16.10
N SER A 5 -49.38 -27.40 17.22
CA SER A 5 -48.40 -26.35 17.60
C SER A 5 -47.45 -26.71 18.76
N TRP A 6 -47.53 -27.93 19.30
CA TRP A 6 -46.74 -28.35 20.47
C TRP A 6 -45.54 -29.26 20.15
N GLU A 7 -45.56 -29.95 19.02
CA GLU A 7 -44.42 -30.83 18.63
C GLU A 7 -43.22 -30.03 18.04
N ILE A 8 -43.48 -28.89 17.38
CA ILE A 8 -42.41 -28.07 16.79
C ILE A 8 -41.53 -27.38 17.85
N ASN A 9 -42.12 -27.02 18.99
CA ASN A 9 -41.39 -26.35 20.08
C ASN A 9 -40.49 -27.29 20.89
N THR A 10 -40.80 -28.56 20.98
CA THR A 10 -39.95 -29.54 21.67
C THR A 10 -38.73 -29.97 20.87
N GLU A 11 -38.83 -30.09 19.56
CA GLU A 11 -37.72 -30.39 18.69
C GLU A 11 -36.69 -29.22 18.61
N ILE A 12 -37.15 -27.99 18.55
CA ILE A 12 -36.31 -26.81 18.56
C ILE A 12 -35.58 -26.66 19.91
N PHE A 13 -36.25 -26.94 21.03
CA PHE A 13 -35.63 -26.86 22.35
C PHE A 13 -34.55 -27.95 22.55
N ILE A 14 -34.75 -29.15 22.00
CA ILE A 14 -33.80 -30.25 22.07
C ILE A 14 -32.61 -29.97 21.15
N MET A 15 -32.80 -29.38 19.95
CA MET A 15 -31.69 -28.99 19.06
C MET A 15 -30.84 -27.85 19.63
N VAL A 16 -31.47 -26.82 20.23
CA VAL A 16 -30.73 -25.71 20.85
C VAL A 16 -29.98 -26.21 22.08
N SER A 17 -30.56 -27.08 22.90
CA SER A 17 -29.89 -27.69 24.07
C SER A 17 -28.67 -28.57 23.63
N ARG A 18 -28.81 -29.34 22.55
CA ARG A 18 -27.67 -30.14 22.02
C ARG A 18 -26.58 -29.29 21.45
N SER A 19 -26.90 -28.18 20.80
CA SER A 19 -25.90 -27.23 20.25
C SER A 19 -25.09 -26.57 21.35
N TYR A 20 -25.71 -26.14 22.44
CA TYR A 20 -25.01 -25.57 23.58
C TYR A 20 -24.15 -26.59 24.35
N VAL A 21 -24.59 -27.83 24.46
CA VAL A 21 -23.79 -28.90 25.11
C VAL A 21 -22.58 -29.27 24.27
N VAL A 22 -22.70 -29.32 22.94
CA VAL A 22 -21.57 -29.59 22.02
C VAL A 22 -20.59 -28.41 22.01
N GLN A 23 -21.07 -27.15 22.05
CA GLN A 23 -20.21 -25.99 22.17
C GLN A 23 -19.49 -25.91 23.53
N PHE A 24 -20.19 -26.26 24.62
CA PHE A 24 -19.57 -26.29 25.95
C PHE A 24 -18.54 -27.41 26.08
N LEU A 25 -18.82 -28.58 25.52
CA LEU A 25 -17.86 -29.69 25.49
C LEU A 25 -16.65 -29.41 24.57
N SER A 26 -16.85 -28.71 23.44
CA SER A 26 -15.73 -28.29 22.60
C SER A 26 -14.92 -27.17 23.25
N PHE A 27 -15.53 -26.26 23.99
CA PHE A 27 -14.84 -25.20 24.73
C PHE A 27 -14.04 -25.75 25.92
N THR A 28 -14.57 -26.74 26.64
CA THR A 28 -13.86 -27.43 27.71
C THR A 28 -12.73 -28.33 27.19
N LEU A 29 -12.89 -28.97 26.03
CA LEU A 29 -11.82 -29.73 25.37
C LEU A 29 -10.69 -28.85 24.82
N VAL A 30 -11.00 -27.64 24.33
CA VAL A 30 -9.99 -26.66 23.89
C VAL A 30 -9.27 -26.07 25.10
N LEU A 31 -9.98 -25.76 26.19
CA LEU A 31 -9.36 -25.33 27.45
C LEU A 31 -8.47 -26.42 28.09
N HIS A 32 -8.87 -27.71 28.03
CA HIS A 32 -8.01 -28.80 28.52
C HIS A 32 -6.77 -29.02 27.63
N ARG A 33 -6.84 -28.79 26.31
CA ARG A 33 -5.67 -28.86 25.44
C ARG A 33 -4.71 -27.68 25.60
N SER A 34 -5.19 -26.49 25.89
CA SER A 34 -4.33 -25.32 26.15
C SER A 34 -3.70 -25.34 27.54
N LEU A 35 -4.28 -26.04 28.51
CA LEU A 35 -3.68 -26.24 29.84
C LEU A 35 -2.63 -27.36 29.87
N ALA A 36 -2.67 -28.32 28.93
CA ALA A 36 -1.73 -29.42 28.86
C ALA A 36 -0.35 -29.05 28.26
N THR A 37 -0.21 -27.87 27.65
CA THR A 37 1.07 -27.43 27.05
C THR A 37 1.92 -26.54 27.96
N VAL A 38 1.47 -26.26 29.18
CA VAL A 38 2.19 -25.41 30.16
C VAL A 38 2.94 -26.22 31.20
N PHE A 39 2.76 -27.53 31.25
CA PHE A 39 3.48 -28.37 32.24
C PHE A 39 4.63 -29.10 31.56
N LEU A 40 5.84 -28.72 31.96
CA LEU A 40 7.06 -29.50 31.73
C LEU A 40 6.89 -30.90 32.38
N ASN A 41 7.44 -31.93 31.76
CA ASN A 41 7.47 -33.26 32.38
C ASN A 41 8.33 -33.23 33.66
N GLN A 42 8.15 -34.21 34.52
CA GLN A 42 8.80 -34.23 35.86
C GLN A 42 10.33 -34.18 35.79
N GLU A 43 10.95 -34.71 34.73
CA GLU A 43 12.38 -34.64 34.50
C GLU A 43 12.83 -33.24 34.03
N GLU A 44 12.09 -32.61 33.15
CA GLU A 44 12.37 -31.24 32.70
C GLU A 44 12.14 -30.22 33.81
N ALA A 45 11.07 -30.38 34.59
CA ALA A 45 10.80 -29.56 35.77
C ALA A 45 11.89 -29.73 36.84
N SER A 46 12.39 -30.94 37.04
CA SER A 46 13.49 -31.21 38.01
C SER A 46 14.84 -30.64 37.55
N ASN A 47 15.05 -30.47 36.22
CA ASN A 47 16.25 -29.83 35.69
C ASN A 47 16.20 -28.31 35.83
N VAL A 48 14.99 -27.69 35.68
CA VAL A 48 14.78 -26.25 35.92
C VAL A 48 14.83 -25.95 37.43
N LEU A 49 14.41 -26.90 38.27
CA LEU A 49 14.38 -26.77 39.73
C LEU A 49 15.61 -27.36 40.42
N LYS A 50 16.68 -27.71 39.71
CA LYS A 50 17.94 -28.09 40.34
C LYS A 50 18.48 -26.93 41.17
N ARG A 51 18.07 -26.91 42.45
CA ARG A 51 18.75 -26.12 43.46
C ARG A 51 20.19 -26.61 43.56
N GLY A 52 21.14 -25.75 43.25
CA GLY A 52 22.51 -25.97 43.68
C GLY A 52 22.47 -26.18 45.19
N ARG A 53 23.14 -27.25 45.69
CA ARG A 53 23.24 -27.49 47.14
C ARG A 53 23.86 -26.25 47.76
N ARG A 54 23.07 -25.53 48.59
CA ARG A 54 23.60 -24.51 49.48
C ARG A 54 24.41 -25.24 50.56
N ALA A 55 25.60 -24.79 50.83
CA ALA A 55 26.36 -25.17 52.02
C ALA A 55 25.83 -24.36 53.21
N ASN A 56 24.59 -24.63 53.63
CA ASN A 56 23.95 -23.84 54.68
C ASN A 56 24.45 -24.27 56.05
N SER A 57 25.06 -23.35 56.76
CA SER A 57 25.29 -23.46 58.21
C SER A 57 23.97 -23.17 58.95
N PHE A 58 23.74 -23.91 60.04
CA PHE A 58 22.58 -23.71 60.93
C PHE A 58 22.58 -22.29 61.49
N LEU A 59 21.61 -21.39 61.12
CA LEU A 59 21.45 -19.97 61.46
C LEU A 59 21.91 -18.96 60.37
N GLU A 60 22.12 -19.38 59.16
CA GLU A 60 22.57 -18.47 58.07
C GLU A 60 21.52 -17.48 57.61
N GLU A 61 20.23 -17.85 57.65
CA GLU A 61 19.09 -16.99 57.28
C GLU A 61 18.89 -15.79 58.22
N TRP A 62 19.58 -15.76 59.35
CA TRP A 62 19.49 -14.67 60.33
C TRP A 62 20.60 -13.62 60.18
N ARG A 63 21.51 -13.81 59.25
CA ARG A 63 22.57 -12.84 58.95
C ARG A 63 22.20 -12.10 57.66
N SER A 64 22.42 -10.76 57.65
CA SER A 64 22.26 -9.98 56.42
C SER A 64 23.17 -10.55 55.34
N GLY A 65 22.60 -10.76 54.12
CA GLY A 65 23.36 -11.22 52.95
C GLY A 65 24.56 -10.33 52.67
N SER A 66 25.72 -10.93 52.42
CA SER A 66 26.93 -10.22 51.96
C SER A 66 27.34 -10.75 50.59
N LEU A 67 27.82 -9.87 49.73
CA LEU A 67 28.24 -10.20 48.37
C LEU A 67 29.33 -11.30 48.38
N GLU A 68 30.23 -11.21 49.32
CA GLU A 68 31.39 -12.13 49.44
C GLU A 68 30.93 -13.55 49.71
N ARG A 69 30.05 -13.73 50.65
CA ARG A 69 29.54 -15.04 51.05
C ARG A 69 28.59 -15.66 50.05
N GLU A 70 27.63 -14.85 49.54
CA GLU A 70 26.55 -15.38 48.69
C GLU A 70 26.98 -15.55 47.24
N CYS A 71 27.88 -14.63 46.73
CA CYS A 71 28.21 -14.61 45.31
C CYS A 71 29.67 -14.90 44.97
N ILE A 72 30.62 -14.79 45.93
CA ILE A 72 32.05 -15.07 45.71
C ILE A 72 32.42 -16.48 46.24
N GLU A 73 32.00 -16.83 47.45
CA GLU A 73 32.23 -18.16 48.04
C GLU A 73 31.27 -19.20 47.46
N GLU A 74 30.05 -18.77 47.06
CA GLU A 74 29.06 -19.63 46.44
C GLU A 74 28.56 -18.98 45.13
N LYS A 75 27.82 -19.75 44.28
CA LYS A 75 27.13 -19.19 43.11
C LYS A 75 25.78 -18.65 43.52
N CYS A 76 25.63 -17.34 43.53
CA CYS A 76 24.35 -16.72 43.82
C CYS A 76 23.40 -16.69 42.61
N SER A 77 22.13 -16.56 42.92
CA SER A 77 21.08 -16.27 41.95
C SER A 77 20.93 -14.74 41.77
N PHE A 78 20.27 -14.31 40.65
CA PHE A 78 19.97 -12.91 40.42
C PHE A 78 19.17 -12.26 41.55
N GLU A 79 18.27 -13.02 42.17
CA GLU A 79 17.43 -12.54 43.27
C GLU A 79 18.28 -12.34 44.55
N GLU A 80 19.20 -13.22 44.85
CA GLU A 80 20.12 -13.09 45.99
C GLU A 80 21.03 -11.84 45.81
N ALA A 81 21.53 -11.63 44.61
CA ALA A 81 22.29 -10.41 44.30
C ALA A 81 21.41 -9.15 44.45
N ARG A 82 20.12 -9.22 44.04
CA ARG A 82 19.18 -8.11 44.18
C ARG A 82 18.87 -7.76 45.63
N GLU A 83 18.81 -8.74 46.51
CA GLU A 83 18.61 -8.54 47.96
C GLU A 83 19.82 -7.83 48.60
N ILE A 84 21.02 -8.13 48.11
CA ILE A 84 22.24 -7.48 48.57
C ILE A 84 22.33 -6.03 48.10
N PHE A 85 22.17 -5.80 46.80
CA PHE A 85 22.32 -4.46 46.19
C PHE A 85 21.14 -3.54 46.43
N LYS A 86 19.94 -4.08 46.70
CA LYS A 86 18.66 -3.33 46.88
C LYS A 86 18.34 -2.33 45.78
N SER A 87 18.98 -2.46 44.61
CA SER A 87 18.82 -1.63 43.44
C SER A 87 18.93 -2.48 42.19
N ASN A 88 17.93 -2.42 41.31
CA ASN A 88 17.94 -3.17 40.05
C ASN A 88 19.12 -2.78 39.14
N GLU A 89 19.48 -1.50 39.07
CA GLU A 89 20.61 -1.02 38.30
C GLU A 89 21.93 -1.64 38.77
N ARG A 90 22.21 -1.58 40.08
CA ARG A 90 23.44 -2.12 40.66
C ARG A 90 23.49 -3.64 40.54
N THR A 91 22.36 -4.32 40.70
CA THR A 91 22.26 -5.76 40.52
C THR A 91 22.57 -6.15 39.07
N LYS A 92 22.02 -5.46 38.09
CA LYS A 92 22.32 -5.70 36.67
C LYS A 92 23.78 -5.46 36.33
N GLN A 93 24.37 -4.35 36.79
CA GLN A 93 25.78 -4.05 36.57
C GLN A 93 26.71 -5.12 37.16
N PHE A 94 26.40 -5.60 38.38
CA PHE A 94 27.14 -6.73 38.96
C PHE A 94 26.94 -8.03 38.16
N TRP A 95 25.68 -8.29 37.74
CA TRP A 95 25.32 -9.55 37.07
C TRP A 95 25.94 -9.68 35.68
N ILE A 96 26.08 -8.58 34.94
CA ILE A 96 26.79 -8.53 33.65
C ILE A 96 28.20 -9.10 33.80
N GLN A 97 28.94 -8.72 34.83
CA GLN A 97 30.30 -9.19 35.06
C GLN A 97 30.37 -10.58 35.73
N TYR A 98 29.35 -10.94 36.53
CA TYR A 98 29.37 -12.14 37.35
C TYR A 98 28.93 -13.40 36.58
N SER A 99 27.86 -13.34 35.80
CA SER A 99 27.22 -14.53 35.25
C SER A 99 26.76 -14.43 33.80
N ASP A 100 26.58 -13.24 33.29
CA ASP A 100 26.01 -13.05 31.97
C ASP A 100 27.01 -13.25 30.83
N GLY A 101 28.31 -13.06 31.13
CA GLY A 101 29.38 -13.07 30.15
C GLY A 101 29.45 -11.79 29.34
N ASP A 102 30.53 -11.60 28.62
CA ASP A 102 30.75 -10.43 27.77
C ASP A 102 30.10 -10.65 26.39
N GLN A 103 28.96 -10.02 26.16
CA GLN A 103 28.23 -10.07 24.89
C GLN A 103 29.00 -9.38 23.77
N CYS A 104 29.99 -8.52 24.13
CA CYS A 104 30.86 -7.85 23.17
C CYS A 104 32.07 -8.70 22.74
N ALA A 105 32.35 -9.83 23.41
CA ALA A 105 33.49 -10.69 23.11
C ALA A 105 33.54 -11.19 21.65
N SER A 106 32.39 -11.34 21.00
CA SER A 106 32.30 -11.72 19.59
C SER A 106 32.61 -10.59 18.61
N ASN A 107 32.89 -9.36 19.09
CA ASN A 107 33.03 -8.15 18.30
C ASN A 107 31.86 -7.90 17.32
N PRO A 108 30.63 -7.83 17.82
CA PRO A 108 29.45 -7.76 16.96
C PRO A 108 29.31 -6.43 16.20
N CYS A 109 29.91 -5.34 16.70
CA CYS A 109 29.84 -4.03 16.08
C CYS A 109 30.83 -3.90 14.92
N GLN A 110 30.29 -3.60 13.74
CA GLN A 110 31.05 -3.46 12.49
C GLN A 110 31.45 -2.01 12.27
N ASN A 111 32.26 -1.77 11.22
CA ASN A 111 32.61 -0.44 10.70
C ASN A 111 33.13 0.53 11.77
N GLY A 112 33.86 0.04 12.76
CA GLY A 112 34.43 0.87 13.82
C GLY A 112 33.44 1.30 14.91
N GLY A 113 32.29 0.66 14.98
CA GLY A 113 31.33 0.86 16.08
C GLY A 113 31.89 0.38 17.42
N THR A 114 31.57 1.12 18.50
CA THR A 114 31.94 0.75 19.86
C THR A 114 30.86 -0.11 20.50
N CYS A 115 31.23 -1.27 21.03
CA CYS A 115 30.33 -2.16 21.71
C CYS A 115 30.22 -1.82 23.20
N SER A 116 29.01 -1.77 23.73
CA SER A 116 28.72 -1.69 25.17
C SER A 116 27.96 -2.93 25.58
N ASP A 117 28.52 -3.62 26.57
CA ASP A 117 27.91 -4.82 27.13
C ASP A 117 26.72 -4.46 28.01
N GLU A 118 25.62 -5.17 27.86
CA GLU A 118 24.34 -5.00 28.56
C GLU A 118 23.82 -6.34 29.05
N PHE A 119 22.90 -6.35 30.00
CA PHE A 119 22.33 -7.58 30.54
C PHE A 119 21.64 -8.41 29.45
N GLN A 120 22.18 -9.58 29.12
CA GLN A 120 21.74 -10.52 28.07
C GLN A 120 21.66 -9.88 26.66
N SER A 121 22.44 -8.82 26.44
CA SER A 121 22.39 -8.07 25.18
C SER A 121 23.66 -7.23 25.03
N TYR A 122 23.76 -6.52 23.92
CA TYR A 122 24.76 -5.48 23.70
C TYR A 122 24.16 -4.32 22.92
N ILE A 123 24.81 -3.17 23.00
CA ILE A 123 24.49 -1.97 22.21
C ILE A 123 25.74 -1.56 21.44
N CYS A 124 25.58 -1.36 20.13
CA CYS A 124 26.61 -0.77 19.29
C CYS A 124 26.39 0.74 19.16
N PHE A 125 27.40 1.51 19.51
CA PHE A 125 27.48 2.96 19.21
C PHE A 125 28.16 3.12 17.85
N CYS A 126 27.36 3.44 16.85
CA CYS A 126 27.82 3.52 15.47
C CYS A 126 28.49 4.88 15.18
N PRO A 127 29.55 4.92 14.33
CA PRO A 127 30.02 6.17 13.73
C PRO A 127 28.90 6.86 12.96
N VAL A 128 29.04 8.16 12.72
CA VAL A 128 27.99 8.98 12.11
C VAL A 128 27.54 8.48 10.74
N GLU A 129 28.45 7.84 10.00
CA GLU A 129 28.24 7.32 8.66
C GLU A 129 27.54 5.96 8.62
N PHE A 130 27.35 5.30 9.79
CA PHE A 130 26.79 3.95 9.87
C PHE A 130 25.57 3.88 10.78
N GLU A 131 24.71 2.87 10.53
CA GLU A 131 23.54 2.54 11.32
C GLU A 131 23.26 1.03 11.29
N GLY A 132 22.20 0.61 11.97
CA GLY A 132 21.85 -0.79 12.18
C GLY A 132 22.23 -1.27 13.58
N ARG A 133 21.76 -2.46 13.98
CA ARG A 133 22.02 -3.04 15.30
C ARG A 133 23.52 -3.22 15.54
N ASN A 134 24.25 -3.59 14.50
CA ASN A 134 25.67 -3.90 14.52
C ASN A 134 26.50 -2.88 13.72
N CYS A 135 25.96 -1.70 13.41
CA CYS A 135 26.57 -0.70 12.53
C CYS A 135 26.91 -1.26 11.15
N GLU A 136 26.12 -2.20 10.66
CA GLU A 136 26.38 -2.95 9.42
C GLU A 136 26.00 -2.16 8.17
N THR A 137 25.15 -1.14 8.29
CA THR A 137 24.62 -0.39 7.15
C THR A 137 25.26 0.98 7.05
N SER A 138 25.93 1.26 5.93
CA SER A 138 26.38 2.62 5.62
C SER A 138 25.18 3.50 5.27
N LYS A 139 25.05 4.67 5.87
CA LYS A 139 24.03 5.68 5.53
C LYS A 139 24.14 6.12 4.08
N ASP A 140 25.35 6.14 3.53
CA ASP A 140 25.58 6.44 2.13
C ASP A 140 24.98 5.36 1.20
N SER A 141 24.99 4.09 1.62
CA SER A 141 24.35 3.02 0.86
C SER A 141 22.83 3.11 0.86
N LEU A 142 22.22 3.81 1.83
CA LEU A 142 20.80 4.10 1.86
C LEU A 142 20.42 5.25 0.92
N LEU A 143 21.38 6.07 0.52
CA LEU A 143 21.15 7.18 -0.40
C LEU A 143 21.13 6.76 -1.88
N ILE A 144 21.36 5.48 -2.21
CA ILE A 144 21.19 5.01 -3.60
C ILE A 144 19.71 4.97 -3.95
N CYS A 145 19.40 5.20 -5.22
CA CYS A 145 18.03 5.28 -5.72
C CYS A 145 17.16 4.04 -5.44
N LYS A 146 17.78 2.90 -5.19
CA LYS A 146 17.08 1.65 -4.89
C LYS A 146 16.34 1.70 -3.53
N PHE A 147 16.88 2.39 -2.53
CA PHE A 147 16.28 2.47 -1.19
C PHE A 147 15.60 3.83 -1.01
N ASP A 148 14.31 3.81 -0.66
CA ASP A 148 13.46 4.99 -0.49
C ASP A 148 13.69 6.09 -1.53
N ASN A 149 13.93 5.67 -2.80
CA ASN A 149 14.21 6.59 -3.90
C ASN A 149 15.44 7.50 -3.62
N GLY A 150 16.42 7.02 -2.86
CA GLY A 150 17.55 7.81 -2.40
C GLY A 150 17.17 9.04 -1.56
N GLY A 151 15.97 9.04 -0.98
CA GLY A 151 15.38 10.18 -0.27
C GLY A 151 14.78 11.25 -1.19
N CYS A 152 14.96 11.19 -2.52
CA CYS A 152 14.43 12.16 -3.47
C CYS A 152 12.90 12.28 -3.40
N GLU A 153 12.38 13.51 -3.57
CA GLU A 153 10.94 13.73 -3.57
C GLU A 153 10.27 13.19 -4.83
N GLN A 154 10.92 13.31 -6.00
CA GLN A 154 10.39 12.78 -7.25
C GLN A 154 11.34 11.76 -7.87
N PHE A 155 12.25 12.14 -8.75
CA PHE A 155 13.09 11.19 -9.48
C PHE A 155 14.51 11.11 -8.93
N CYS A 156 15.10 9.94 -9.09
CA CYS A 156 16.44 9.64 -8.60
C CYS A 156 17.25 8.92 -9.69
N ALA A 157 18.46 9.41 -9.94
CA ALA A 157 19.46 8.73 -10.76
C ALA A 157 20.69 8.40 -9.91
N ASP A 158 21.18 7.16 -10.00
CA ASP A 158 22.46 6.77 -9.39
C ASP A 158 23.60 7.53 -10.08
N ASN A 159 24.50 8.09 -9.28
CA ASN A 159 25.64 8.87 -9.76
C ASN A 159 26.92 8.37 -9.07
N PRO A 160 27.96 7.98 -9.84
CA PRO A 160 29.23 7.50 -9.28
C PRO A 160 29.97 8.52 -8.41
N GLU A 161 29.79 9.84 -8.70
CA GLU A 161 30.52 10.91 -8.01
C GLU A 161 29.82 11.39 -6.73
N THR A 162 28.47 11.41 -6.75
CA THR A 162 27.64 11.96 -5.66
C THR A 162 26.68 10.95 -5.05
N ILE A 163 26.93 9.63 -5.31
CA ILE A 163 26.10 8.49 -4.95
C ILE A 163 24.73 8.55 -5.62
N ARG A 164 24.02 9.67 -5.59
CA ARG A 164 22.74 9.92 -6.25
C ARG A 164 22.61 11.35 -6.74
N ARG A 165 21.69 11.53 -7.68
CA ARG A 165 21.21 12.84 -8.12
C ARG A 165 19.69 12.83 -8.17
N CYS A 166 19.06 13.72 -7.40
CA CYS A 166 17.63 13.96 -7.50
C CYS A 166 17.34 14.93 -8.66
N TYR A 167 16.18 14.76 -9.28
CA TYR A 167 15.67 15.68 -10.30
C TYR A 167 14.14 15.63 -10.31
N CYS A 168 13.52 16.60 -10.94
CA CYS A 168 12.10 16.83 -10.83
C CYS A 168 11.38 16.64 -12.16
N GLU A 169 10.08 16.40 -12.09
CA GLU A 169 9.16 16.35 -13.20
C GLU A 169 9.08 17.72 -13.89
N GLN A 170 8.64 17.74 -15.14
CA GLN A 170 8.41 18.97 -15.88
C GLN A 170 7.39 19.86 -15.13
N GLY A 171 7.71 21.17 -15.02
CA GLY A 171 6.92 22.12 -14.24
C GLY A 171 7.34 22.21 -12.76
N TYR A 172 8.37 21.48 -12.36
CA TYR A 172 9.01 21.56 -11.05
C TYR A 172 10.49 21.90 -11.17
N ALA A 173 11.05 22.50 -10.14
CA ALA A 173 12.49 22.75 -9.99
C ALA A 173 13.01 22.11 -8.71
N LEU A 174 14.24 21.62 -8.76
CA LEU A 174 14.94 21.06 -7.61
C LEU A 174 15.28 22.20 -6.62
N ALA A 175 14.93 22.01 -5.36
CA ALA A 175 15.24 22.95 -4.30
C ALA A 175 16.74 22.95 -3.94
N PRO A 176 17.23 23.99 -3.21
CA PRO A 176 18.64 24.07 -2.79
C PRO A 176 19.08 22.92 -1.87
N ASP A 177 18.15 22.20 -1.22
CA ASP A 177 18.44 21.01 -0.42
C ASP A 177 18.89 19.80 -1.28
N GLY A 178 18.76 19.89 -2.61
CA GLY A 178 19.12 18.85 -3.55
C GLY A 178 18.20 17.63 -3.53
N VAL A 179 17.02 17.70 -2.88
CA VAL A 179 16.11 16.57 -2.65
C VAL A 179 14.67 16.89 -3.01
N SER A 180 14.17 18.06 -2.57
CA SER A 180 12.79 18.51 -2.72
C SER A 180 12.54 19.13 -4.09
N CYS A 181 11.29 19.03 -4.57
CA CYS A 181 10.84 19.60 -5.85
C CYS A 181 9.74 20.61 -5.60
N HIS A 182 9.93 21.85 -5.98
CA HIS A 182 8.92 22.89 -5.85
C HIS A 182 8.33 23.27 -7.21
N PRO A 183 7.01 23.55 -7.29
CA PRO A 183 6.37 23.99 -8.52
C PRO A 183 6.97 25.30 -9.06
N ILE A 184 7.15 25.39 -10.39
CA ILE A 184 7.57 26.61 -11.09
C ILE A 184 6.51 27.10 -12.09
N VAL A 185 5.38 26.42 -12.13
CA VAL A 185 4.19 26.75 -12.93
C VAL A 185 2.95 26.76 -12.03
N ASP A 186 1.89 27.44 -12.44
CA ASP A 186 0.67 27.57 -11.63
C ASP A 186 -0.05 26.22 -11.40
N TYR A 187 -0.05 25.37 -12.42
CA TYR A 187 -0.73 24.06 -12.41
C TYR A 187 0.21 22.94 -12.82
N PRO A 188 1.15 22.56 -11.94
CA PRO A 188 2.05 21.44 -12.21
C PRO A 188 1.26 20.11 -12.14
N CYS A 189 1.70 19.11 -12.87
CA CYS A 189 1.04 17.80 -12.84
C CYS A 189 1.03 17.19 -11.42
N GLY A 190 0.04 16.35 -11.15
CA GLY A 190 -0.05 15.55 -9.94
C GLY A 190 -0.40 16.32 -8.66
N ARG A 191 -0.84 17.58 -8.78
CA ARG A 191 -1.29 18.43 -7.64
C ARG A 191 -2.80 18.59 -7.66
N ILE A 192 -3.36 18.87 -6.49
CA ILE A 192 -4.79 19.12 -6.32
C ILE A 192 -4.97 20.53 -5.75
N PRO A 193 -5.13 21.58 -6.61
CA PRO A 193 -5.09 22.96 -6.17
C PRO A 193 -6.19 23.32 -5.15
N VAL A 194 -7.37 22.71 -5.27
CA VAL A 194 -8.47 22.95 -4.32
C VAL A 194 -8.13 22.50 -2.90
N LEU A 195 -7.31 21.45 -2.73
CA LEU A 195 -6.85 21.02 -1.41
C LEU A 195 -5.76 21.94 -0.87
N GLU A 196 -4.86 22.40 -1.72
CA GLU A 196 -3.78 23.32 -1.33
C GLU A 196 -4.31 24.68 -0.87
N LYS A 197 -5.38 25.15 -1.50
CA LYS A 197 -6.03 26.44 -1.16
C LYS A 197 -6.89 26.38 0.10
N ARG A 198 -7.30 25.19 0.56
CA ARG A 198 -8.11 24.99 1.78
C ARG A 198 -7.32 25.17 3.08
N ASN A 199 -6.17 25.83 3.09
CA ASN A 199 -5.38 26.15 4.30
C ASN A 199 -5.49 25.14 5.45
N GLY A 200 -4.71 24.06 5.41
CA GLY A 200 -4.28 23.30 6.59
C GLY A 200 -5.33 22.53 7.39
N SER A 201 -6.60 22.65 7.09
CA SER A 201 -7.66 21.81 7.68
C SER A 201 -7.94 20.66 6.74
N ILE A 202 -7.02 19.73 6.64
CA ILE A 202 -7.33 18.41 6.09
C ILE A 202 -8.13 17.69 7.17
N PRO A 203 -9.42 17.41 6.98
CA PRO A 203 -10.00 16.29 7.67
C PRO A 203 -9.23 15.08 7.14
N GLU A 204 -8.45 14.42 7.97
CA GLU A 204 -8.00 13.05 7.74
C GLU A 204 -9.24 12.13 7.78
N GLY A 205 -10.20 12.41 6.92
CA GLY A 205 -11.34 11.58 6.62
C GLY A 205 -10.91 10.56 5.59
N ARG A 206 -10.41 9.45 6.06
CA ARG A 206 -10.17 8.27 5.24
C ARG A 206 -11.43 7.99 4.44
N ILE A 207 -11.35 8.15 3.12
CA ILE A 207 -12.38 7.71 2.20
C ILE A 207 -12.34 6.17 2.20
N VAL A 208 -13.22 5.58 2.98
CA VAL A 208 -13.41 4.13 3.05
C VAL A 208 -14.83 3.85 2.53
N GLY A 209 -14.95 3.39 1.27
CA GLY A 209 -16.19 3.05 0.58
C GLY A 209 -16.50 4.02 -0.55
N GLY A 210 -16.67 3.60 -1.80
CA GLY A 210 -16.91 4.47 -2.96
C GLY A 210 -17.77 5.69 -2.61
N ASN A 211 -17.13 6.85 -2.58
CA ASN A 211 -17.75 8.12 -2.28
C ASN A 211 -17.63 9.01 -3.52
N ALA A 212 -18.47 10.01 -3.63
CA ALA A 212 -18.25 11.07 -4.60
C ALA A 212 -16.82 11.62 -4.45
N CYS A 213 -16.10 11.78 -5.55
CA CYS A 213 -14.86 12.55 -5.56
C CYS A 213 -15.22 14.02 -5.36
N PRO A 214 -14.84 14.66 -4.25
CA PRO A 214 -15.22 16.05 -4.04
C PRO A 214 -14.75 16.92 -5.20
N LYS A 215 -15.58 17.89 -5.59
CA LYS A 215 -15.33 18.73 -6.76
C LYS A 215 -13.91 19.32 -6.77
N GLY A 216 -13.16 19.02 -7.83
CA GLY A 216 -11.77 19.45 -8.02
C GLY A 216 -10.72 18.53 -7.37
N GLU A 217 -11.10 17.47 -6.64
CA GLU A 217 -10.13 16.54 -6.03
C GLU A 217 -9.68 15.42 -6.98
N CYS A 218 -10.34 15.28 -8.16
CA CYS A 218 -9.92 14.38 -9.23
C CYS A 218 -9.67 15.18 -10.55
N PRO A 219 -8.75 16.18 -10.56
CA PRO A 219 -8.68 17.18 -11.62
C PRO A 219 -8.14 16.65 -12.96
N TRP A 220 -7.56 15.47 -12.98
CA TRP A 220 -7.05 14.77 -14.16
C TRP A 220 -8.06 13.84 -14.81
N GLN A 221 -9.26 13.69 -14.21
CA GLN A 221 -10.29 12.82 -14.74
C GLN A 221 -10.86 13.38 -16.04
N ALA A 222 -10.81 12.58 -17.10
CA ALA A 222 -11.44 12.88 -18.36
C ALA A 222 -12.69 12.00 -18.55
N LEU A 223 -13.75 12.61 -19.11
CA LEU A 223 -14.96 11.96 -19.58
C LEU A 223 -14.92 11.89 -21.11
N ILE A 224 -15.00 10.71 -21.69
CA ILE A 224 -14.98 10.50 -23.14
C ILE A 224 -16.38 10.17 -23.62
N LEU A 225 -16.90 11.00 -24.49
CA LEU A 225 -18.23 10.89 -25.05
C LEU A 225 -18.19 10.50 -26.54
N VAL A 226 -19.12 9.69 -26.97
CA VAL A 226 -19.46 9.47 -28.39
C VAL A 226 -20.91 9.88 -28.61
N LYS A 227 -21.15 10.84 -29.50
CA LYS A 227 -22.49 11.43 -29.73
C LYS A 227 -23.19 11.90 -28.43
N ASN A 228 -22.44 12.48 -27.51
CA ASN A 228 -22.85 12.91 -26.16
C ASN A 228 -23.27 11.79 -25.18
N GLU A 229 -23.01 10.54 -25.51
CA GLU A 229 -23.19 9.41 -24.58
C GLU A 229 -21.87 8.99 -23.99
N LEU A 230 -21.85 8.61 -22.69
CA LEU A 230 -20.66 8.11 -21.99
C LEU A 230 -20.10 6.87 -22.70
N LEU A 231 -18.87 6.97 -23.17
CA LEU A 231 -18.14 5.88 -23.76
C LEU A 231 -17.17 5.26 -22.74
N CYS A 232 -16.29 6.07 -22.18
CA CYS A 232 -15.20 5.66 -21.29
C CYS A 232 -14.69 6.85 -20.45
N GLY A 233 -13.87 6.52 -19.45
CA GLY A 233 -13.02 7.48 -18.78
C GLY A 233 -11.67 7.66 -19.48
N GLY A 234 -10.89 8.61 -19.00
CA GLY A 234 -9.53 8.88 -19.44
C GLY A 234 -8.74 9.67 -18.41
N THR A 235 -7.47 9.88 -18.68
CA THR A 235 -6.57 10.65 -17.81
C THR A 235 -5.86 11.73 -18.62
N LEU A 236 -5.96 12.97 -18.19
CA LEU A 236 -5.22 14.10 -18.77
C LEU A 236 -3.73 13.98 -18.44
N LEU A 237 -2.87 14.01 -19.46
CA LEU A 237 -1.40 13.98 -19.30
C LEU A 237 -0.75 15.32 -19.64
N THR A 238 -1.25 16.00 -20.68
CA THR A 238 -0.82 17.34 -21.09
C THR A 238 -2.03 18.14 -21.49
N ASP A 239 -1.87 19.39 -21.89
CA ASP A 239 -2.95 20.24 -22.39
C ASP A 239 -3.63 19.69 -23.67
N THR A 240 -3.00 18.76 -24.37
CA THR A 240 -3.46 18.19 -25.63
C THR A 240 -3.58 16.68 -25.67
N TRP A 241 -3.09 15.99 -24.65
CA TRP A 241 -3.06 14.52 -24.63
C TRP A 241 -3.80 13.93 -23.45
N VAL A 242 -4.68 12.99 -23.76
CA VAL A 242 -5.41 12.14 -22.79
C VAL A 242 -5.06 10.67 -23.08
N VAL A 243 -4.82 9.89 -22.04
CA VAL A 243 -4.65 8.44 -22.15
C VAL A 243 -5.92 7.72 -21.68
N SER A 244 -6.26 6.63 -22.35
CA SER A 244 -7.42 5.77 -22.05
C SER A 244 -7.14 4.31 -22.43
N ALA A 245 -8.13 3.45 -22.34
CA ALA A 245 -8.02 2.04 -22.74
C ALA A 245 -8.30 1.85 -24.24
N ALA A 246 -7.56 0.98 -24.90
CA ALA A 246 -7.74 0.67 -26.33
C ALA A 246 -9.12 0.05 -26.63
N HIS A 247 -9.62 -0.78 -25.72
CA HIS A 247 -10.92 -1.47 -25.92
C HIS A 247 -12.11 -0.50 -26.01
N CYS A 248 -11.97 0.74 -25.54
CA CYS A 248 -12.97 1.79 -25.70
C CYS A 248 -13.23 2.16 -27.16
N PHE A 249 -12.21 2.04 -27.99
CA PHE A 249 -12.21 2.52 -29.38
C PHE A 249 -12.25 1.38 -30.41
N ASP A 250 -11.95 0.15 -30.02
CA ASP A 250 -11.78 -0.99 -30.94
C ASP A 250 -13.05 -1.38 -31.70
N LYS A 251 -14.21 -1.00 -31.19
CA LYS A 251 -15.53 -1.26 -31.81
C LYS A 251 -16.06 -0.06 -32.60
N LEU A 252 -15.43 1.10 -32.43
CA LEU A 252 -15.84 2.30 -33.15
C LEU A 252 -15.25 2.28 -34.56
N SER A 253 -16.12 2.46 -35.56
CA SER A 253 -15.62 2.70 -36.93
C SER A 253 -14.87 4.03 -36.94
N SER A 254 -13.85 4.15 -37.79
CA SER A 254 -13.10 5.41 -37.96
C SER A 254 -13.98 6.61 -38.29
N LEU A 255 -15.13 6.39 -38.88
CA LEU A 255 -16.15 7.42 -39.16
C LEU A 255 -16.77 8.05 -37.89
N LEU A 256 -16.77 7.31 -36.78
CA LEU A 256 -17.29 7.78 -35.50
C LEU A 256 -16.24 8.53 -34.66
N TRP A 257 -14.98 8.50 -35.02
CA TRP A 257 -13.91 9.21 -34.29
C TRP A 257 -14.13 10.74 -34.34
N GLY A 258 -14.68 11.26 -35.46
CA GLY A 258 -15.08 12.65 -35.55
C GLY A 258 -16.25 13.08 -34.66
N SER A 259 -16.95 12.12 -34.03
CA SER A 259 -18.02 12.39 -33.06
C SER A 259 -17.57 12.20 -31.60
N LEU A 260 -16.29 11.92 -31.37
CA LEU A 260 -15.72 11.84 -30.05
C LEU A 260 -15.47 13.22 -29.47
N THR A 261 -15.82 13.39 -28.19
CA THR A 261 -15.56 14.60 -27.42
C THR A 261 -14.98 14.20 -26.08
N VAL A 262 -13.95 14.89 -25.64
CA VAL A 262 -13.39 14.76 -24.28
C VAL A 262 -13.87 15.94 -23.46
N VAL A 263 -14.33 15.67 -22.26
CA VAL A 263 -14.73 16.66 -21.26
C VAL A 263 -13.81 16.55 -20.05
N LEU A 264 -13.26 17.67 -19.62
CA LEU A 264 -12.41 17.81 -18.44
C LEU A 264 -13.02 18.81 -17.47
N GLY A 265 -12.75 18.68 -16.18
CA GLY A 265 -13.36 19.51 -15.15
C GLY A 265 -14.84 19.17 -14.90
N GLU A 266 -15.32 18.03 -15.41
CA GLU A 266 -16.66 17.50 -15.18
C GLU A 266 -16.77 16.90 -13.78
N HIS A 267 -17.90 17.11 -13.11
CA HIS A 267 -18.19 16.54 -11.82
C HIS A 267 -19.57 15.85 -11.81
N GLU A 268 -20.65 16.58 -12.11
CA GLU A 268 -21.99 16.03 -12.26
C GLU A 268 -22.43 16.06 -13.73
N ILE A 269 -22.56 14.92 -14.40
CA ILE A 269 -22.80 14.80 -15.85
C ILE A 269 -24.09 15.51 -16.31
N ASP A 270 -25.09 15.60 -15.45
CA ASP A 270 -26.39 16.18 -15.74
C ASP A 270 -26.49 17.69 -15.42
N LYS A 271 -25.41 18.32 -14.97
CA LYS A 271 -25.32 19.72 -14.61
C LYS A 271 -24.19 20.44 -15.33
N GLU A 272 -24.42 21.67 -15.75
CA GLU A 272 -23.33 22.56 -16.16
C GLU A 272 -22.91 23.39 -14.95
N GLU A 273 -21.71 23.13 -14.46
CA GLU A 273 -21.17 23.74 -13.25
C GLU A 273 -20.18 24.89 -13.56
N GLY A 274 -19.85 25.08 -14.87
CA GLY A 274 -18.96 26.13 -15.36
C GLY A 274 -17.46 25.82 -15.20
N THR A 275 -17.11 24.60 -14.81
CA THR A 275 -15.73 24.13 -14.70
C THR A 275 -15.32 23.22 -15.85
N GLU A 276 -16.29 22.81 -16.66
CA GLU A 276 -16.14 21.85 -17.76
C GLU A 276 -15.46 22.50 -18.96
N GLN A 277 -14.55 21.79 -19.56
CA GLN A 277 -13.90 22.12 -20.81
C GLN A 277 -14.08 20.97 -21.80
N ARG A 278 -14.68 21.27 -22.97
CA ARG A 278 -14.99 20.29 -24.01
C ARG A 278 -14.07 20.50 -25.22
N SER A 279 -13.39 19.42 -25.63
CA SER A 279 -12.56 19.41 -26.83
C SER A 279 -12.93 18.24 -27.72
N PRO A 280 -13.20 18.48 -29.03
CA PRO A 280 -13.29 17.40 -30.01
C PRO A 280 -11.97 16.64 -30.08
N VAL A 281 -12.03 15.37 -30.48
CA VAL A 281 -10.86 14.51 -30.66
C VAL A 281 -10.29 14.72 -32.07
N ALA A 282 -9.01 15.01 -32.15
CA ALA A 282 -8.27 15.11 -33.41
C ALA A 282 -7.79 13.75 -33.91
N GLU A 283 -7.35 12.89 -32.98
CA GLU A 283 -6.73 11.60 -33.31
C GLU A 283 -6.85 10.63 -32.14
N VAL A 284 -6.99 9.34 -32.45
CA VAL A 284 -6.89 8.24 -31.48
C VAL A 284 -5.78 7.31 -31.92
N ILE A 285 -4.79 7.07 -31.08
CA ILE A 285 -3.66 6.17 -31.33
C ILE A 285 -3.81 4.95 -30.43
N ILE A 286 -4.27 3.84 -30.98
CA ILE A 286 -4.34 2.57 -30.28
C ILE A 286 -2.95 1.92 -30.34
N HIS A 287 -2.50 1.33 -29.22
CA HIS A 287 -1.22 0.66 -29.17
C HIS A 287 -1.17 -0.48 -30.21
N GLU A 288 -0.11 -0.52 -31.03
CA GLU A 288 0.03 -1.42 -32.19
C GLU A 288 0.02 -2.91 -31.85
N LYS A 289 0.35 -3.26 -30.58
CA LYS A 289 0.28 -4.64 -30.06
C LYS A 289 -1.02 -4.97 -29.35
N TYR A 290 -2.01 -4.08 -29.40
CA TYR A 290 -3.30 -4.35 -28.76
C TYR A 290 -3.97 -5.58 -29.37
N ILE A 291 -4.41 -6.51 -28.52
CA ILE A 291 -5.09 -7.76 -28.93
C ILE A 291 -6.45 -7.81 -28.27
N ARG A 292 -7.48 -7.49 -29.05
CA ARG A 292 -8.89 -7.39 -28.61
C ARG A 292 -9.38 -8.62 -27.84
N LEU A 293 -9.17 -9.84 -28.36
CA LEU A 293 -9.67 -11.07 -27.74
C LEU A 293 -8.98 -11.40 -26.41
N LYS A 294 -7.77 -10.92 -26.21
CA LYS A 294 -6.98 -11.13 -24.99
C LYS A 294 -6.95 -9.91 -24.09
N ILE A 295 -7.49 -8.78 -24.56
CA ILE A 295 -7.43 -7.47 -23.89
C ILE A 295 -6.00 -7.15 -23.44
N ASN A 296 -4.98 -7.54 -24.22
CA ASN A 296 -3.59 -7.30 -23.93
C ASN A 296 -3.10 -6.04 -24.63
N HIS A 297 -2.19 -5.29 -24.00
CA HIS A 297 -1.75 -3.97 -24.43
C HIS A 297 -2.91 -2.96 -24.55
N ASP A 298 -3.79 -2.98 -23.55
CA ASP A 298 -5.02 -2.17 -23.54
C ASP A 298 -4.74 -0.73 -23.13
N ILE A 299 -4.21 0.03 -24.08
CA ILE A 299 -3.86 1.44 -23.92
C ILE A 299 -4.05 2.18 -25.25
N ALA A 300 -4.58 3.39 -25.18
CA ALA A 300 -4.72 4.30 -26.32
C ALA A 300 -4.42 5.74 -25.89
N LEU A 301 -3.84 6.53 -26.78
CA LEU A 301 -3.69 7.97 -26.64
C LEU A 301 -4.72 8.70 -27.49
N ILE A 302 -5.21 9.79 -26.96
CA ILE A 302 -6.20 10.67 -27.60
C ILE A 302 -5.57 12.06 -27.69
N ARG A 303 -5.44 12.57 -28.92
CA ARG A 303 -5.02 13.93 -29.16
C ARG A 303 -6.23 14.83 -29.26
N LEU A 304 -6.28 15.85 -28.44
CA LEU A 304 -7.33 16.86 -28.45
C LEU A 304 -7.16 17.83 -29.62
N GLN A 305 -8.27 18.26 -30.22
CA GLN A 305 -8.23 19.23 -31.30
C GLN A 305 -7.89 20.63 -30.80
N LYS A 306 -8.35 20.98 -29.59
CA LYS A 306 -8.07 22.23 -28.92
C LYS A 306 -7.37 21.96 -27.60
N PRO A 307 -6.26 22.66 -27.32
CA PRO A 307 -5.61 22.57 -26.01
C PRO A 307 -6.59 22.95 -24.89
N ILE A 308 -6.42 22.31 -23.74
CA ILE A 308 -7.18 22.55 -22.50
C ILE A 308 -6.43 23.57 -21.65
N ASN A 309 -7.13 24.50 -21.04
CA ASN A 309 -6.56 25.42 -20.07
C ASN A 309 -6.51 24.74 -18.68
N PHE A 310 -5.36 24.71 -18.05
CA PHE A 310 -5.27 24.21 -16.68
C PHE A 310 -5.93 25.19 -15.71
N THR A 311 -6.66 24.65 -14.75
CA THR A 311 -7.41 25.38 -13.72
C THR A 311 -7.37 24.63 -12.41
N ASP A 312 -7.99 25.16 -11.36
CA ASP A 312 -8.14 24.44 -10.09
C ASP A 312 -8.88 23.09 -10.23
N TYR A 313 -9.65 22.92 -11.29
CA TYR A 313 -10.48 21.75 -11.57
C TYR A 313 -9.94 20.87 -12.73
N VAL A 314 -8.91 21.34 -13.42
CA VAL A 314 -8.31 20.64 -14.56
C VAL A 314 -6.80 20.74 -14.46
N VAL A 315 -6.18 19.65 -14.00
CA VAL A 315 -4.73 19.51 -13.81
C VAL A 315 -4.29 18.16 -14.35
N PRO A 316 -3.18 18.05 -15.07
CA PRO A 316 -2.69 16.77 -15.57
C PRO A 316 -2.18 15.88 -14.45
N LEU A 317 -2.27 14.57 -14.64
CA LEU A 317 -1.63 13.59 -13.79
C LEU A 317 -0.18 13.34 -14.26
N CYS A 318 0.77 13.30 -13.34
CA CYS A 318 2.18 13.08 -13.73
C CYS A 318 2.38 11.69 -14.33
N LEU A 319 3.14 11.63 -15.41
CA LEU A 319 3.57 10.38 -16.02
C LEU A 319 4.93 9.99 -15.42
N PRO A 320 5.01 8.94 -14.59
CA PRO A 320 6.25 8.64 -13.88
C PRO A 320 7.29 8.06 -14.82
N GLU A 321 8.57 8.16 -14.47
CA GLU A 321 9.60 7.39 -15.12
C GLU A 321 9.46 5.89 -14.86
N ARG A 322 9.89 5.05 -15.81
CA ARG A 322 9.76 3.59 -15.72
C ARG A 322 10.35 3.02 -14.43
N ARG A 323 11.63 3.33 -14.14
CA ARG A 323 12.32 2.80 -12.95
C ARG A 323 11.65 3.25 -11.66
N PHE A 324 11.26 4.51 -11.56
CA PHE A 324 10.55 5.06 -10.42
C PHE A 324 9.19 4.38 -10.24
N SER A 325 8.44 4.19 -11.33
CA SER A 325 7.16 3.49 -11.30
C SER A 325 7.28 2.03 -10.86
N GLU A 326 8.27 1.29 -11.35
CA GLU A 326 8.45 -0.13 -11.05
C GLU A 326 9.03 -0.38 -9.65
N ASN A 327 9.95 0.47 -9.18
CA ASN A 327 10.67 0.26 -7.93
C ASN A 327 10.01 0.92 -6.72
N HIS A 328 9.34 2.07 -6.91
CA HIS A 328 8.80 2.87 -5.80
C HIS A 328 7.28 2.96 -5.81
N LEU A 329 6.65 3.33 -6.94
CA LEU A 329 5.19 3.45 -6.96
C LEU A 329 4.49 2.08 -6.89
N ALA A 330 5.08 1.04 -7.50
CA ALA A 330 4.49 -0.30 -7.56
C ALA A 330 4.39 -0.99 -6.19
N ILE A 331 5.16 -0.57 -5.20
CA ILE A 331 5.12 -1.12 -3.83
C ILE A 331 4.16 -0.38 -2.91
N ILE A 332 3.64 0.78 -3.32
CA ILE A 332 2.63 1.52 -2.57
C ILE A 332 1.33 0.72 -2.60
N ARG A 333 0.82 0.42 -1.40
CA ARG A 333 -0.30 -0.50 -1.24
C ARG A 333 -1.61 0.06 -1.78
N PHE A 334 -1.91 1.33 -1.51
CA PHE A 334 -3.18 1.94 -1.87
C PHE A 334 -3.01 2.98 -2.96
N SER A 335 -3.96 2.99 -3.89
CA SER A 335 -4.04 3.95 -4.98
C SER A 335 -5.50 4.33 -5.22
N SER A 336 -5.73 5.48 -5.83
CA SER A 336 -7.06 6.00 -6.13
C SER A 336 -7.48 5.63 -7.54
N VAL A 337 -8.74 5.25 -7.70
CA VAL A 337 -9.40 5.03 -8.99
C VAL A 337 -10.66 5.87 -9.02
N SER A 338 -10.89 6.60 -10.11
CA SER A 338 -12.05 7.48 -10.26
C SER A 338 -12.77 7.29 -11.59
N GLY A 339 -14.06 7.63 -11.62
CA GLY A 339 -14.90 7.56 -12.81
C GLY A 339 -16.39 7.67 -12.53
N TRP A 340 -17.19 7.63 -13.59
CA TRP A 340 -18.66 7.65 -13.56
C TRP A 340 -19.27 6.28 -13.90
N GLY A 341 -18.56 5.21 -13.55
CA GLY A 341 -19.01 3.86 -13.83
C GLY A 341 -20.27 3.47 -13.08
N GLN A 342 -20.75 2.24 -13.32
CA GLN A 342 -21.92 1.72 -12.64
C GLN A 342 -21.64 1.55 -11.14
N LEU A 343 -22.59 2.01 -10.32
CA LEU A 343 -22.50 1.91 -8.86
C LEU A 343 -22.66 0.46 -8.35
N LEU A 344 -23.31 -0.39 -9.12
CA LEU A 344 -23.53 -1.81 -8.87
C LEU A 344 -23.49 -2.58 -10.19
N ASP A 345 -23.21 -3.88 -10.15
CA ASP A 345 -23.31 -4.71 -11.35
C ASP A 345 -24.72 -4.63 -11.97
N ARG A 346 -24.79 -4.19 -13.22
CA ARG A 346 -26.04 -3.90 -13.97
C ARG A 346 -26.90 -2.80 -13.35
N GLY A 347 -26.33 -1.95 -12.47
CA GLY A 347 -26.99 -0.78 -11.91
C GLY A 347 -26.94 0.45 -12.81
N ALA A 348 -27.47 1.58 -12.32
CA ALA A 348 -27.32 2.87 -12.96
C ALA A 348 -25.87 3.35 -12.93
N THR A 349 -25.43 4.10 -13.95
CA THR A 349 -24.18 4.85 -13.95
C THR A 349 -24.26 5.99 -12.93
N ALA A 350 -23.12 6.32 -12.31
CA ALA A 350 -23.05 7.46 -11.42
C ALA A 350 -23.24 8.75 -12.21
N LEU A 351 -24.06 9.66 -11.71
CA LEU A 351 -24.17 11.01 -12.26
C LEU A 351 -23.04 11.91 -11.76
N GLU A 352 -22.63 11.69 -10.52
CA GLU A 352 -21.52 12.38 -9.86
C GLU A 352 -20.21 11.57 -10.01
N LEU A 353 -19.07 12.25 -10.16
CA LEU A 353 -17.76 11.60 -10.23
C LEU A 353 -17.46 10.87 -8.92
N MET A 354 -17.23 9.58 -9.02
CA MET A 354 -16.93 8.72 -7.88
C MET A 354 -15.43 8.45 -7.78
N MET A 355 -14.97 8.17 -6.56
CA MET A 355 -13.59 7.77 -6.28
C MET A 355 -13.54 6.64 -5.24
N ILE A 356 -12.63 5.70 -5.43
CA ILE A 356 -12.32 4.64 -4.48
C ILE A 356 -10.82 4.52 -4.27
N GLU A 357 -10.40 4.14 -3.07
CA GLU A 357 -9.05 3.66 -2.83
C GLU A 357 -9.03 2.13 -2.91
N VAL A 358 -8.11 1.60 -3.70
CA VAL A 358 -7.95 0.16 -3.91
C VAL A 358 -6.55 -0.30 -3.54
N PRO A 359 -6.41 -1.44 -2.82
CA PRO A 359 -5.12 -2.03 -2.55
C PRO A 359 -4.60 -2.74 -3.81
N ARG A 360 -3.33 -2.54 -4.12
CA ARG A 360 -2.62 -3.28 -5.16
C ARG A 360 -2.32 -4.70 -4.68
N LEU A 361 -2.52 -5.69 -5.55
CA LEU A 361 -2.31 -7.10 -5.26
C LEU A 361 -1.00 -7.61 -5.88
N LYS A 362 -0.40 -8.60 -5.24
CA LYS A 362 0.69 -9.35 -5.87
C LYS A 362 0.12 -10.16 -7.05
N THR A 363 0.91 -10.23 -8.13
CA THR A 363 0.47 -10.96 -9.34
C THR A 363 0.12 -12.43 -9.06
N GLN A 364 0.83 -13.08 -8.14
CA GLN A 364 0.54 -14.45 -7.74
C GLN A 364 -0.83 -14.60 -7.07
N ASP A 365 -1.16 -13.68 -6.14
CA ASP A 365 -2.44 -13.71 -5.43
C ASP A 365 -3.59 -13.48 -6.42
N CYS A 366 -3.41 -12.52 -7.32
CA CYS A 366 -4.37 -12.25 -8.39
C CYS A 366 -4.60 -13.45 -9.31
N LEU A 367 -3.55 -14.17 -9.72
CA LEU A 367 -3.65 -15.35 -10.58
C LEU A 367 -4.30 -16.56 -9.89
N GLN A 368 -4.19 -16.66 -8.58
CA GLN A 368 -4.81 -17.75 -7.80
C GLN A 368 -6.31 -17.51 -7.58
N GLU A 369 -6.69 -16.27 -7.32
CA GLU A 369 -8.06 -15.89 -6.94
C GLU A 369 -8.99 -15.70 -8.14
N ILE A 370 -8.48 -15.26 -9.30
CA ILE A 370 -9.32 -15.12 -10.50
C ILE A 370 -9.76 -16.48 -10.98
N LYS A 371 -11.07 -16.75 -10.89
CA LYS A 371 -11.68 -17.97 -11.42
C LYS A 371 -11.46 -18.03 -12.92
N LYS A 372 -10.65 -18.99 -13.36
CA LYS A 372 -10.40 -19.24 -14.79
C LYS A 372 -11.65 -19.82 -15.43
N THR A 373 -12.39 -18.99 -16.11
CA THR A 373 -13.43 -19.45 -17.05
C THR A 373 -12.85 -19.47 -18.47
N SER A 374 -13.46 -20.21 -19.39
CA SER A 374 -13.02 -20.23 -20.80
C SER A 374 -13.12 -18.86 -21.48
N ARG A 375 -13.75 -17.87 -20.86
CA ARG A 375 -13.96 -16.51 -21.38
C ARG A 375 -13.11 -15.45 -20.66
N THR A 376 -12.51 -15.77 -19.53
CA THR A 376 -11.68 -14.81 -18.75
C THR A 376 -10.35 -14.57 -19.46
N PRO A 377 -9.99 -13.33 -19.79
CA PRO A 377 -8.68 -13.01 -20.37
C PRO A 377 -7.55 -13.44 -19.45
N GLN A 378 -6.44 -13.89 -20.02
CA GLN A 378 -5.26 -14.24 -19.24
C GLN A 378 -4.56 -12.96 -18.76
N ILE A 379 -4.28 -12.86 -17.45
CA ILE A 379 -3.44 -11.81 -16.92
C ILE A 379 -2.01 -11.97 -17.41
N THR A 380 -1.47 -10.91 -17.99
CA THR A 380 -0.11 -10.83 -18.53
C THR A 380 0.75 -9.92 -17.67
N GLU A 381 2.07 -9.85 -17.95
CA GLU A 381 2.99 -8.90 -17.31
C GLU A 381 2.63 -7.42 -17.57
N ASN A 382 1.84 -7.15 -18.61
CA ASN A 382 1.35 -5.83 -18.98
C ASN A 382 0.17 -5.36 -18.12
N MET A 383 -0.27 -6.17 -17.18
CA MET A 383 -1.41 -5.95 -16.32
C MET A 383 -1.04 -6.10 -14.85
N PHE A 384 -1.87 -5.57 -13.97
CA PHE A 384 -1.87 -5.87 -12.55
C PHE A 384 -3.27 -5.81 -12.00
N CYS A 385 -3.48 -6.36 -10.79
CA CYS A 385 -4.77 -6.36 -10.12
C CYS A 385 -4.75 -5.41 -8.92
N ALA A 386 -5.90 -4.77 -8.70
CA ALA A 386 -6.16 -4.03 -7.47
C ALA A 386 -7.65 -4.16 -7.11
N GLY A 387 -7.97 -4.06 -5.82
CA GLY A 387 -9.34 -4.20 -5.33
C GLY A 387 -9.42 -5.01 -4.04
N PHE A 388 -10.64 -5.23 -3.57
CA PHE A 388 -10.93 -5.97 -2.35
C PHE A 388 -11.61 -7.31 -2.65
N LEU A 389 -11.14 -8.40 -2.05
CA LEU A 389 -11.67 -9.76 -2.25
C LEU A 389 -13.15 -9.90 -1.83
N ASN A 390 -13.57 -9.10 -0.86
CA ASN A 390 -14.95 -9.13 -0.35
C ASN A 390 -15.98 -8.45 -1.27
N GLY A 391 -15.56 -7.96 -2.45
CA GLY A 391 -16.43 -7.32 -3.43
C GLY A 391 -17.09 -6.02 -2.94
N THR A 392 -16.56 -5.40 -1.88
CA THR A 392 -17.17 -4.17 -1.34
C THR A 392 -16.90 -2.96 -2.20
N LYS A 393 -15.84 -2.99 -3.03
CA LYS A 393 -15.39 -1.85 -3.83
C LYS A 393 -14.56 -2.33 -5.01
N ASP A 394 -14.95 -1.91 -6.20
CA ASP A 394 -14.23 -2.20 -7.44
C ASP A 394 -14.55 -1.11 -8.48
N SER A 395 -13.69 -0.97 -9.49
CA SER A 395 -14.01 -0.23 -10.70
C SER A 395 -15.03 -1.00 -11.54
N CYS A 396 -15.95 -0.29 -12.19
CA CYS A 396 -17.07 -0.89 -12.90
C CYS A 396 -17.16 -0.43 -14.36
N LYS A 397 -18.17 -0.95 -15.10
CA LYS A 397 -18.45 -0.47 -16.46
C LYS A 397 -18.69 1.03 -16.46
N GLY A 398 -17.99 1.76 -17.32
CA GLY A 398 -17.99 3.21 -17.38
C GLY A 398 -16.73 3.84 -16.78
N ASP A 399 -16.00 3.16 -15.88
CA ASP A 399 -14.70 3.56 -15.39
C ASP A 399 -13.56 3.16 -16.33
N SER A 400 -13.83 2.29 -17.32
CA SER A 400 -12.88 1.83 -18.34
C SER A 400 -12.08 3.01 -18.93
N GLY A 401 -10.77 2.86 -18.98
CA GLY A 401 -9.87 3.92 -19.48
C GLY A 401 -9.52 4.99 -18.44
N GLY A 402 -10.21 5.03 -17.30
CA GLY A 402 -9.94 5.98 -16.21
C GLY A 402 -8.62 5.71 -15.48
N PRO A 403 -8.18 6.66 -14.64
CA PRO A 403 -6.90 6.60 -13.93
C PRO A 403 -6.90 5.63 -12.75
N HIS A 404 -5.80 4.90 -12.61
CA HIS A 404 -5.32 4.37 -11.33
C HIS A 404 -4.13 5.24 -10.93
N ALA A 405 -4.35 6.12 -9.95
CA ALA A 405 -3.42 7.14 -9.51
C ALA A 405 -2.78 6.78 -8.17
N THR A 406 -1.46 6.87 -8.08
CA THR A 406 -0.68 6.56 -6.88
C THR A 406 -0.01 7.82 -6.36
N LYS A 407 -0.16 8.11 -5.06
CA LYS A 407 0.45 9.26 -4.40
C LYS A 407 1.81 8.89 -3.83
N TYR A 408 2.82 9.71 -4.12
CA TYR A 408 4.15 9.59 -3.53
C TYR A 408 4.67 10.96 -3.10
N LYS A 409 5.05 11.10 -1.83
CA LYS A 409 5.57 12.36 -1.23
C LYS A 409 4.81 13.64 -1.66
N GLY A 410 3.48 13.54 -1.74
CA GLY A 410 2.62 14.70 -2.06
C GLY A 410 2.22 14.84 -3.52
N THR A 411 2.90 14.18 -4.47
CA THR A 411 2.62 14.22 -5.91
C THR A 411 1.90 12.95 -6.36
N TRP A 412 0.91 13.11 -7.27
CA TRP A 412 0.14 11.99 -7.83
C TRP A 412 0.66 11.57 -9.20
N TYR A 413 0.75 10.27 -9.44
CA TYR A 413 1.30 9.66 -10.65
C TYR A 413 0.35 8.63 -11.26
N LEU A 414 0.31 8.59 -12.59
CA LEU A 414 -0.43 7.57 -13.33
C LEU A 414 0.32 6.23 -13.27
N THR A 415 -0.25 5.23 -12.62
CA THR A 415 0.36 3.90 -12.48
C THR A 415 -0.42 2.81 -13.21
N GLY A 416 -1.71 3.04 -13.47
CA GLY A 416 -2.56 2.11 -14.21
C GLY A 416 -3.69 2.78 -14.95
N ILE A 417 -4.31 2.03 -15.86
CA ILE A 417 -5.51 2.41 -16.59
C ILE A 417 -6.55 1.33 -16.35
N VAL A 418 -7.78 1.69 -15.99
CA VAL A 418 -8.89 0.75 -15.82
C VAL A 418 -9.11 -0.01 -17.11
N SER A 419 -8.96 -1.33 -17.10
CA SER A 419 -9.03 -2.15 -18.30
C SER A 419 -10.24 -3.10 -18.29
N TRP A 420 -10.29 -4.07 -17.39
CA TRP A 420 -11.39 -5.02 -17.33
C TRP A 420 -11.56 -5.61 -15.93
N GLY A 421 -12.73 -6.23 -15.67
CA GLY A 421 -13.04 -6.99 -14.47
C GLY A 421 -14.25 -7.89 -14.74
N GLU A 422 -14.34 -9.02 -14.06
CA GLU A 422 -15.53 -9.89 -14.10
C GLU A 422 -16.47 -9.52 -12.96
N GLY A 423 -17.56 -8.81 -13.26
CA GLY A 423 -18.59 -8.42 -12.29
C GLY A 423 -18.11 -7.29 -11.36
N CYS A 424 -18.81 -6.17 -11.39
CA CYS A 424 -18.49 -5.02 -10.55
C CYS A 424 -18.77 -5.36 -9.09
N ALA A 425 -17.79 -5.14 -8.19
CA ALA A 425 -17.93 -5.38 -6.75
C ALA A 425 -18.45 -6.79 -6.40
N SER A 426 -18.07 -7.81 -7.15
CA SER A 426 -18.45 -9.20 -6.89
C SER A 426 -17.41 -9.90 -6.05
N VAL A 427 -17.84 -10.66 -5.03
CA VAL A 427 -16.96 -11.44 -4.15
C VAL A 427 -16.06 -12.37 -4.96
N GLY A 428 -14.73 -12.27 -4.75
CA GLY A 428 -13.74 -13.08 -5.45
C GLY A 428 -13.31 -12.54 -6.82
N HIS A 429 -13.64 -11.30 -7.15
CA HIS A 429 -13.23 -10.63 -8.37
C HIS A 429 -12.45 -9.35 -8.05
N TYR A 430 -11.45 -9.05 -8.86
CA TYR A 430 -10.61 -7.87 -8.75
C TYR A 430 -10.63 -7.07 -10.06
N GLY A 431 -10.46 -5.76 -9.96
CA GLY A 431 -10.19 -4.92 -11.12
C GLY A 431 -8.82 -5.24 -11.72
N VAL A 432 -8.76 -5.31 -13.04
CA VAL A 432 -7.52 -5.49 -13.81
C VAL A 432 -7.18 -4.20 -14.53
N TYR A 433 -5.95 -3.78 -14.36
CA TYR A 433 -5.44 -2.50 -14.85
C TYR A 433 -4.29 -2.71 -15.82
N THR A 434 -4.22 -1.90 -16.87
CA THR A 434 -3.03 -1.81 -17.72
C THR A 434 -1.87 -1.23 -16.91
N ARG A 435 -0.71 -1.90 -16.92
CA ARG A 435 0.49 -1.48 -16.19
C ARG A 435 1.22 -0.38 -16.95
N VAL A 436 1.01 0.87 -16.58
CA VAL A 436 1.52 2.05 -17.32
C VAL A 436 3.04 2.05 -17.43
N SER A 437 3.78 1.55 -16.43
CA SER A 437 5.26 1.49 -16.47
C SER A 437 5.81 0.77 -17.70
N LYS A 438 5.06 -0.15 -18.30
CA LYS A 438 5.45 -0.87 -19.53
C LYS A 438 5.31 -0.03 -20.81
N TYR A 439 4.62 1.12 -20.72
CA TYR A 439 4.25 1.93 -21.88
C TYR A 439 4.86 3.35 -21.84
N ILE A 440 5.68 3.67 -20.85
CA ILE A 440 6.26 5.01 -20.70
C ILE A 440 6.99 5.48 -21.96
N ASP A 441 7.81 4.62 -22.53
CA ASP A 441 8.56 4.97 -23.76
C ASP A 441 7.62 5.17 -24.96
N TRP A 442 6.56 4.35 -25.06
CA TRP A 442 5.56 4.48 -26.10
C TRP A 442 4.76 5.78 -25.92
N LEU A 443 4.35 6.12 -24.70
CA LEU A 443 3.66 7.37 -24.39
C LEU A 443 4.54 8.58 -24.72
N ASN A 444 5.77 8.60 -24.24
CA ASN A 444 6.71 9.71 -24.47
C ASN A 444 7.01 9.93 -25.95
N LYS A 445 7.13 8.86 -26.73
CA LYS A 445 7.36 8.93 -28.18
C LYS A 445 6.23 9.65 -28.93
N HIS A 446 4.99 9.54 -28.45
CA HIS A 446 3.82 10.17 -29.11
C HIS A 446 3.48 11.54 -28.53
N ILE A 447 3.73 11.75 -27.23
CA ILE A 447 3.47 13.01 -26.55
C ILE A 447 4.52 14.06 -26.89
N ASN A 448 5.80 13.63 -26.96
CA ASN A 448 6.96 14.47 -27.26
C ASN A 448 7.72 13.93 -28.48
N PRO A 449 7.18 14.07 -29.70
CA PRO A 449 7.74 13.50 -30.93
C PRO A 449 9.09 14.10 -31.34
#